data_d44c3b1cacfab94eb1b8283aae68ff1c
#
_entry.id   d44c3b1cacfab94eb1b8283aae68ff1c
#
_cell.length_a   1.000
_cell.length_b   1.000
_cell.length_c   1.000
_cell.angle_alpha   90.00
_cell.angle_beta   90.00
_cell.angle_gamma   90.00
#
_symmetry.space_group_name_H-M   'P 1'
#
loop_
_entity.id
_entity.type
_entity.pdbx_description
1 polymer ?
#
loop_
_entity_poly.entity_id
_entity_poly.type
_entity_poly.pdbx_seq_one_letter_code
_entity_poly.pdbx_strand_id
1 'polypeptide(L)'
;MSNVSFAKDILPLFRAEDIDHMKPMDIRLDDYGYMSDSANNHGNAQSVYDSLTGKTQPRMPLGGPYWSKDKLDLFQNWMNGGYQP
;
A
#
# COMPACT_ATOMS: atom_id res chain seq x y z
N MET A 1 0.76 -4.34 20.08
CA MET A 1 0.04 -3.16 19.59
C MET A 1 0.84 -2.52 18.47
N SER A 2 0.22 -2.31 17.33
CA SER A 2 0.92 -1.78 16.19
C SER A 2 0.82 -0.26 16.16
N ASN A 3 1.99 0.41 16.11
CA ASN A 3 2.08 1.86 15.92
C ASN A 3 2.62 2.16 14.52
N VAL A 4 2.16 1.40 13.54
CA VAL A 4 2.63 1.57 12.17
C VAL A 4 2.06 2.88 11.61
N SER A 5 2.96 3.74 11.15
CA SER A 5 2.65 5.06 10.60
C SER A 5 2.79 5.03 9.09
N PHE A 6 1.85 5.66 8.37
CA PHE A 6 1.96 5.76 6.93
C PHE A 6 3.25 6.48 6.52
N ALA A 7 3.49 7.66 7.10
CA ALA A 7 4.62 8.48 6.70
C ALA A 7 5.97 7.85 7.04
N LYS A 8 6.05 7.15 8.17
CA LYS A 8 7.32 6.58 8.66
C LYS A 8 7.57 5.17 8.19
N ASP A 9 6.52 4.36 8.09
CA ASP A 9 6.68 2.92 7.91
C ASP A 9 6.21 2.43 6.54
N ILE A 10 5.14 3.00 6.01
CA ILE A 10 4.53 2.51 4.78
C ILE A 10 5.06 3.26 3.55
N LEU A 11 5.02 4.58 3.57
CA LEU A 11 5.47 5.38 2.43
C LEU A 11 6.91 5.04 2.01
N PRO A 12 7.89 4.86 2.92
CA PRO A 12 9.24 4.49 2.52
C PRO A 12 9.37 3.12 1.87
N LEU A 13 8.37 2.26 1.98
CA LEU A 13 8.40 0.96 1.34
C LEU A 13 8.20 1.04 -0.17
N PHE A 14 7.53 2.10 -0.64
CA PHE A 14 7.32 2.32 -2.06
C PHE A 14 8.51 3.07 -2.64
N ARG A 15 9.01 2.59 -3.79
CA ARG A 15 10.05 3.30 -4.53
C ARG A 15 9.40 4.39 -5.37
N ALA A 16 10.19 5.43 -5.74
CA ALA A 16 9.68 6.49 -6.61
C ALA A 16 9.12 5.93 -7.92
N GLU A 17 9.78 4.92 -8.48
CA GLU A 17 9.31 4.27 -9.72
C GLU A 17 7.99 3.55 -9.51
N ASP A 18 7.76 2.96 -8.34
CA ASP A 18 6.49 2.30 -8.04
C ASP A 18 5.35 3.32 -8.01
N ILE A 19 5.58 4.45 -7.37
CA ILE A 19 4.61 5.53 -7.27
C ILE A 19 4.28 6.06 -8.67
N ASP A 20 5.31 6.29 -9.49
CA ASP A 20 5.14 6.82 -10.84
C ASP A 20 4.40 5.83 -11.75
N HIS A 21 4.71 4.54 -11.63
CA HIS A 21 4.05 3.52 -12.45
C HIS A 21 2.55 3.41 -12.16
N MET A 22 2.13 3.69 -10.93
CA MET A 22 0.74 3.53 -10.55
C MET A 22 -0.11 4.78 -10.75
N LYS A 23 0.51 5.95 -10.93
CA LYS A 23 -0.22 7.20 -11.16
C LYS A 23 -1.15 7.16 -12.37
N PRO A 24 -0.75 6.60 -13.52
CA PRO A 24 -1.66 6.55 -14.69
C PRO A 24 -2.93 5.75 -14.45
N MET A 25 -2.92 4.84 -13.46
CA MET A 25 -4.08 4.06 -13.07
C MET A 25 -4.89 4.73 -11.95
N ASP A 26 -4.55 5.99 -11.62
CA ASP A 26 -5.17 6.77 -10.55
C ASP A 26 -5.00 6.10 -9.19
N ILE A 27 -3.92 5.37 -9.01
CA ILE A 27 -3.54 4.76 -7.74
C ILE A 27 -2.43 5.61 -7.14
N ARG A 28 -2.72 6.26 -6.02
CA ARG A 28 -1.85 7.26 -5.41
C ARG A 28 -1.17 6.71 -4.17
N LEU A 29 -0.09 5.97 -4.39
CA LEU A 29 0.61 5.26 -3.32
C LEU A 29 1.23 6.21 -2.27
N ASP A 30 1.54 7.44 -2.67
CA ASP A 30 2.17 8.44 -1.81
C ASP A 30 1.18 9.42 -1.17
N ASP A 31 -0.11 9.21 -1.40
CA ASP A 31 -1.15 10.10 -0.88
C ASP A 31 -1.84 9.42 0.30
N TYR A 32 -1.58 9.93 1.50
CA TYR A 32 -2.21 9.37 2.70
C TYR A 32 -3.74 9.46 2.62
N GLY A 33 -4.27 10.56 2.10
CA GLY A 33 -5.72 10.72 1.96
C GLY A 33 -6.34 9.62 1.10
N TYR A 34 -5.67 9.27 0.00
CA TYR A 34 -6.10 8.17 -0.86
C TYR A 34 -5.97 6.83 -0.14
N MET A 35 -4.79 6.60 0.46
CA MET A 35 -4.48 5.28 1.04
C MET A 35 -5.29 4.99 2.30
N SER A 36 -5.70 6.02 3.03
CA SER A 36 -6.49 5.87 4.26
C SER A 36 -7.99 6.08 4.04
N ASP A 37 -8.43 6.35 2.82
CA ASP A 37 -9.83 6.61 2.51
C ASP A 37 -10.70 5.46 2.99
N SER A 38 -11.70 5.77 3.82
CA SER A 38 -12.60 4.77 4.40
C SER A 38 -13.70 4.30 3.45
N ALA A 39 -13.85 4.94 2.30
CA ALA A 39 -14.88 4.56 1.33
C ALA A 39 -14.72 3.10 0.92
N ASN A 40 -15.84 2.41 0.77
CA ASN A 40 -15.87 0.99 0.40
C ASN A 40 -15.07 0.11 1.36
N ASN A 41 -15.17 0.37 2.65
CA ASN A 41 -14.43 -0.36 3.70
C ASN A 41 -12.92 -0.30 3.46
N HIS A 42 -12.39 0.89 3.23
CA HIS A 42 -10.97 1.10 2.92
C HIS A 42 -10.55 0.36 1.65
N GLY A 43 -11.42 0.43 0.63
CA GLY A 43 -11.18 -0.28 -0.62
C GLY A 43 -9.89 0.08 -1.32
N ASN A 44 -9.44 1.35 -1.20
CA ASN A 44 -8.19 1.77 -1.83
C ASN A 44 -6.99 1.02 -1.26
N ALA A 45 -6.85 1.00 0.07
CA ALA A 45 -5.74 0.30 0.72
C ALA A 45 -5.84 -1.21 0.48
N GLN A 46 -7.04 -1.76 0.54
CA GLN A 46 -7.24 -3.19 0.31
C GLN A 46 -6.85 -3.58 -1.11
N SER A 47 -7.23 -2.76 -2.10
CA SER A 47 -6.85 -3.01 -3.50
C SER A 47 -5.34 -2.98 -3.69
N VAL A 48 -4.65 -2.04 -3.06
CA VAL A 48 -3.20 -1.96 -3.12
C VAL A 48 -2.58 -3.22 -2.49
N TYR A 49 -3.06 -3.61 -1.32
CA TYR A 49 -2.58 -4.82 -0.65
C TYR A 49 -2.78 -6.07 -1.52
N ASP A 50 -3.96 -6.21 -2.12
CA ASP A 50 -4.26 -7.34 -2.98
C ASP A 50 -3.32 -7.40 -4.19
N SER A 51 -2.99 -6.24 -4.76
CA SER A 51 -2.01 -6.17 -5.85
C SER A 51 -0.61 -6.53 -5.37
N LEU A 52 -0.22 -6.11 -4.18
CA LEU A 52 1.09 -6.43 -3.61
C LEU A 52 1.26 -7.92 -3.34
N THR A 53 0.18 -8.60 -2.96
CA THR A 53 0.21 -10.05 -2.71
C THR A 53 0.05 -10.89 -3.96
N GLY A 54 -0.34 -10.27 -5.07
CA GLY A 54 -0.62 -10.97 -6.31
C GLY A 54 -2.03 -11.52 -6.41
N LYS A 55 -2.90 -11.17 -5.47
CA LYS A 55 -4.30 -11.60 -5.48
C LYS A 55 -5.06 -10.97 -6.66
N THR A 56 -4.73 -9.72 -6.98
CA THR A 56 -5.31 -9.03 -8.14
C THR A 56 -4.21 -8.59 -9.10
N GLN A 57 -4.57 -8.39 -10.37
CA GLN A 57 -3.64 -7.95 -11.39
C GLN A 57 -3.83 -6.45 -11.70
N PRO A 58 -2.79 -5.74 -12.07
CA PRO A 58 -1.38 -6.20 -12.15
C PRO A 58 -0.77 -6.36 -10.76
N ARG A 59 0.10 -7.37 -10.62
CA ARG A 59 0.81 -7.56 -9.36
C ARG A 59 1.86 -6.47 -9.18
N MET A 60 1.90 -5.87 -8.00
CA MET A 60 2.87 -4.83 -7.68
C MET A 60 4.02 -5.38 -6.83
N PRO A 61 5.22 -4.76 -6.87
CA PRO A 61 5.63 -3.72 -7.83
C PRO A 61 5.77 -4.27 -9.24
N LEU A 62 5.41 -3.45 -10.23
CA LEU A 62 5.57 -3.86 -11.63
C LEU A 62 7.05 -4.12 -11.92
N GLY A 63 7.31 -5.28 -12.54
CA GLY A 63 8.69 -5.69 -12.86
C GLY A 63 9.45 -6.24 -11.66
N GLY A 64 8.85 -6.33 -10.49
CA GLY A 64 9.49 -6.86 -9.29
C GLY A 64 10.66 -6.04 -8.78
N PRO A 65 11.36 -6.48 -7.75
CA PRO A 65 11.02 -7.66 -6.95
C PRO A 65 9.75 -7.44 -6.15
N TYR A 66 8.98 -8.51 -5.97
CA TYR A 66 7.76 -8.42 -5.17
C TYR A 66 8.11 -8.29 -3.68
N TRP A 67 7.18 -7.73 -2.92
CA TRP A 67 7.41 -7.50 -1.49
C TRP A 67 7.59 -8.80 -0.73
N SER A 68 8.52 -8.78 0.22
CA SER A 68 8.71 -9.87 1.15
C SER A 68 7.53 -9.98 2.11
N LYS A 69 7.41 -11.11 2.78
CA LYS A 69 6.38 -11.30 3.80
C LYS A 69 6.46 -10.22 4.88
N ASP A 70 7.66 -9.81 5.27
CA ASP A 70 7.84 -8.78 6.29
C ASP A 70 7.22 -7.45 5.89
N LYS A 71 7.41 -7.04 4.64
CA LYS A 71 6.81 -5.81 4.13
C LYS A 71 5.31 -5.91 4.03
N LEU A 72 4.80 -7.05 3.57
CA LEU A 72 3.37 -7.30 3.47
C LEU A 72 2.72 -7.29 4.86
N ASP A 73 3.38 -7.90 5.85
CA ASP A 73 2.89 -7.92 7.22
C ASP A 73 2.85 -6.50 7.80
N LEU A 74 3.87 -5.69 7.50
CA LEU A 74 3.91 -4.30 7.97
C LEU A 74 2.73 -3.50 7.40
N PHE A 75 2.45 -3.65 6.11
CA PHE A 75 1.33 -2.99 5.47
C PHE A 75 0.00 -3.45 6.11
N GLN A 76 -0.14 -4.75 6.31
CA GLN A 76 -1.35 -5.30 6.92
C GLN A 76 -1.52 -4.79 8.36
N ASN A 77 -0.43 -4.71 9.12
CA ASN A 77 -0.48 -4.16 10.47
C ASN A 77 -0.88 -2.70 10.47
N TRP A 78 -0.46 -1.93 9.46
CA TRP A 78 -0.90 -0.56 9.30
C TRP A 78 -2.41 -0.48 9.11
N MET A 79 -2.96 -1.31 8.23
CA MET A 79 -4.41 -1.37 8.00
C MET A 79 -5.14 -1.76 9.28
N ASN A 80 -4.68 -2.80 9.95
CA ASN A 80 -5.31 -3.31 11.18
C ASN A 80 -5.18 -2.34 12.35
N GLY A 81 -4.15 -1.50 12.33
CA GLY A 81 -3.92 -0.49 13.37
C GLY A 81 -4.70 0.79 13.19
N GLY A 82 -5.58 0.86 12.19
CA GLY A 82 -6.45 2.01 11.98
C GLY A 82 -5.94 3.03 10.97
N TYR A 83 -5.05 2.64 10.07
CA TYR A 83 -4.58 3.50 8.98
C TYR A 83 -3.97 4.80 9.50
N GLN A 84 -3.07 4.70 10.44
CA GLN A 84 -2.46 5.86 11.10
C GLN A 84 -1.61 6.70 10.13
N PRO A 85 -1.61 8.04 10.25
CA PRO A 85 -0.83 8.90 9.34
C PRO A 85 0.70 8.71 9.51
#